data_bd18a7eaf19f4979e4f03ce63530ae07
#
_entry.id   bd18a7eaf19f4979e4f03ce63530ae07
#
_cell.length_a   1.000
_cell.length_b   1.000
_cell.length_c   1.000
_cell.angle_alpha   90.00
_cell.angle_beta   90.00
_cell.angle_gamma   90.00
#
_symmetry.space_group_name_H-M   'P 1'
#
loop_
_entity.id
_entity.type
_entity.pdbx_description
1 polymer ?
#
loop_
_entity_poly.entity_id
_entity_poly.type
_entity_poly.pdbx_seq_one_letter_code
_entity_poly.pdbx_strand_id
1 'polypeptide(L)'
;ALSLIIMLCAGALFYAKRKDGNVSLLAALVTLTAFEVHRAGTNCRVDMVLTMFIVCALYALYNWWEMGCRWLPWVAVLCMSGATLTKGPVGIVLPCFVMFVFMLFTAWQRGKLSGAMVWKTTYKLFLSAVLASVLPLLWYWAAYRQGGEQFLGLVLDENVGRFLGKMKAVTHE
;
A
#
# COMPACT_ATOMS: atom_id res chain seq x y z
N ALA A 1 -11.84 -12.04 -6.74
CA ALA A 1 -12.75 -12.38 -5.63
C ALA A 1 -12.02 -12.43 -4.27
N LEU A 2 -10.94 -13.22 -4.11
CA LEU A 2 -10.25 -13.39 -2.83
C LEU A 2 -9.71 -12.08 -2.25
N SER A 3 -9.06 -11.24 -3.06
CA SER A 3 -8.53 -9.94 -2.66
C SER A 3 -9.61 -8.99 -2.13
N LEU A 4 -10.78 -9.00 -2.74
CA LEU A 4 -11.94 -8.22 -2.27
C LEU A 4 -12.41 -8.71 -0.90
N ILE A 5 -12.53 -10.02 -0.73
CA ILE A 5 -12.95 -10.63 0.55
C ILE A 5 -11.95 -10.26 1.66
N ILE A 6 -10.66 -10.40 1.42
CA ILE A 6 -9.62 -10.05 2.40
C ILE A 6 -9.68 -8.57 2.77
N MET A 7 -9.85 -7.68 1.79
CA MET A 7 -9.97 -6.23 2.02
C MET A 7 -11.20 -5.91 2.87
N LEU A 8 -12.35 -6.51 2.58
CA LEU A 8 -13.58 -6.32 3.33
C LEU A 8 -13.48 -6.87 4.75
N CYS A 9 -12.89 -8.06 4.92
CA CYS A 9 -12.65 -8.64 6.25
C CYS A 9 -11.70 -7.78 7.08
N ALA A 10 -10.61 -7.27 6.49
CA ALA A 10 -9.69 -6.39 7.17
C ALA A 10 -10.38 -5.07 7.61
N GLY A 11 -11.20 -4.48 6.74
CA GLY A 11 -12.00 -3.31 7.07
C GLY A 11 -13.02 -3.57 8.16
N ALA A 12 -13.76 -4.68 8.07
CA ALA A 12 -14.72 -5.08 9.07
C ALA A 12 -14.08 -5.28 10.45
N LEU A 13 -12.96 -5.99 10.53
CA LEU A 13 -12.19 -6.17 11.77
C LEU A 13 -11.65 -4.86 12.33
N PHE A 14 -11.20 -3.95 11.46
CA PHE A 14 -10.72 -2.65 11.86
C PHE A 14 -11.81 -1.79 12.50
N TYR A 15 -12.99 -1.72 11.90
CA TYR A 15 -14.12 -0.94 12.40
C TYR A 15 -14.80 -1.61 13.60
N ALA A 16 -14.94 -2.93 13.62
CA ALA A 16 -15.55 -3.65 14.73
C ALA A 16 -14.84 -3.43 16.07
N LYS A 17 -13.52 -3.23 16.04
CA LYS A 17 -12.73 -2.93 17.24
C LYS A 17 -12.89 -1.50 17.77
N ARG A 18 -13.39 -0.56 16.95
CA ARG A 18 -13.36 0.88 17.24
C ARG A 18 -14.73 1.55 17.26
N LYS A 19 -15.68 1.00 16.54
CA LYS A 19 -17.01 1.57 16.32
C LYS A 19 -18.06 0.48 16.49
N ASP A 20 -19.32 0.89 16.56
CA ASP A 20 -20.43 -0.05 16.57
C ASP A 20 -20.44 -0.94 15.33
N GLY A 21 -20.90 -2.17 15.48
CA GLY A 21 -20.99 -3.15 14.40
C GLY A 21 -21.77 -2.65 13.18
N ASN A 22 -22.76 -1.77 13.39
CA ASN A 22 -23.53 -1.13 12.32
C ASN A 22 -22.67 -0.26 11.40
N VAL A 23 -21.69 0.48 11.94
CA VAL A 23 -20.77 1.30 11.15
C VAL A 23 -19.85 0.41 10.30
N SER A 24 -19.40 -0.71 10.85
CA SER A 24 -18.60 -1.70 10.13
C SER A 24 -19.37 -2.27 8.94
N LEU A 25 -20.61 -2.64 9.16
CA LEU A 25 -21.50 -3.23 8.14
C LEU A 25 -21.81 -2.21 7.05
N LEU A 26 -22.11 -0.96 7.42
CA LEU A 26 -22.37 0.13 6.47
C LEU A 26 -21.14 0.42 5.61
N ALA A 27 -19.95 0.50 6.20
CA ALA A 27 -18.71 0.73 5.48
C ALA A 27 -18.40 -0.40 4.48
N ALA A 28 -18.63 -1.66 4.88
CA ALA A 28 -18.46 -2.81 4.00
C ALA A 28 -19.47 -2.75 2.83
N LEU A 29 -20.70 -2.37 3.10
CA LEU A 29 -21.78 -2.28 2.10
C LEU A 29 -21.50 -1.17 1.08
N VAL A 30 -21.08 0.01 1.54
CA VAL A 30 -20.67 1.13 0.67
C VAL A 30 -19.47 0.73 -0.20
N THR A 31 -18.50 0.02 0.37
CA THR A 31 -17.35 -0.46 -0.39
C THR A 31 -17.75 -1.48 -1.45
N LEU A 32 -18.63 -2.42 -1.13
CA LEU A 32 -19.12 -3.43 -2.06
C LEU A 32 -19.93 -2.86 -3.21
N THR A 33 -20.73 -1.81 -2.94
CA THR A 33 -21.58 -1.17 -3.95
C THR A 33 -20.83 -0.15 -4.79
N ALA A 34 -19.59 0.21 -4.44
CA ALA A 34 -18.77 1.11 -5.23
C ALA A 34 -18.51 0.51 -6.62
N PHE A 35 -18.90 1.22 -7.67
CA PHE A 35 -18.82 0.76 -9.07
C PHE A 35 -17.41 0.28 -9.46
N GLU A 36 -16.38 1.02 -9.10
CA GLU A 36 -14.99 0.66 -9.43
C GLU A 36 -14.51 -0.59 -8.69
N VAL A 37 -14.94 -0.79 -7.44
CA VAL A 37 -14.61 -1.99 -6.65
C VAL A 37 -15.27 -3.21 -7.27
N HIS A 38 -16.54 -3.10 -7.67
CA HIS A 38 -17.26 -4.17 -8.35
C HIS A 38 -16.61 -4.50 -9.71
N ARG A 39 -16.33 -3.49 -10.53
CA ARG A 39 -15.69 -3.64 -11.84
C ARG A 39 -14.30 -4.27 -11.75
N ALA A 40 -13.47 -3.83 -10.79
CA ALA A 40 -12.13 -4.38 -10.59
C ALA A 40 -12.16 -5.80 -9.98
N GLY A 41 -13.13 -6.09 -9.13
CA GLY A 41 -13.31 -7.40 -8.51
C GLY A 41 -13.76 -8.49 -9.48
N THR A 42 -14.61 -8.14 -10.45
CA THR A 42 -15.12 -9.06 -11.48
C THR A 42 -14.12 -9.31 -12.61
N ASN A 43 -13.35 -8.28 -13.01
CA ASN A 43 -12.43 -8.37 -14.15
C ASN A 43 -11.05 -8.97 -13.82
N CYS A 44 -10.87 -9.55 -12.63
CA CYS A 44 -9.62 -10.22 -12.21
C CYS A 44 -8.35 -9.38 -12.42
N ARG A 45 -8.43 -8.06 -12.20
CA ARG A 45 -7.32 -7.13 -12.41
C ARG A 45 -6.30 -7.20 -11.27
N VAL A 46 -5.03 -7.05 -11.63
CA VAL A 46 -3.91 -6.89 -10.69
C VAL A 46 -4.12 -5.68 -9.76
N ASP A 47 -4.85 -4.66 -10.21
CA ASP A 47 -5.21 -3.48 -9.45
C ASP A 47 -5.98 -3.80 -8.18
N MET A 48 -6.82 -4.83 -8.18
CA MET A 48 -7.56 -5.24 -6.98
C MET A 48 -6.66 -5.87 -5.93
N VAL A 49 -5.62 -6.60 -6.35
CA VAL A 49 -4.61 -7.15 -5.44
C VAL A 49 -3.76 -6.02 -4.83
N LEU A 50 -3.36 -5.05 -5.66
CA LEU A 50 -2.67 -3.86 -5.21
C LEU A 50 -3.49 -3.09 -4.16
N THR A 51 -4.78 -2.84 -4.46
CA THR A 51 -5.70 -2.14 -3.55
C THR A 51 -5.83 -2.87 -2.22
N MET A 52 -5.98 -4.19 -2.23
CA MET A 52 -6.01 -5.02 -1.02
C MET A 52 -4.76 -4.80 -0.16
N PHE A 53 -3.58 -4.89 -0.76
CA PHE A 53 -2.33 -4.70 -0.02
C PHE A 53 -2.18 -3.27 0.53
N ILE A 54 -2.56 -2.25 -0.24
CA ILE A 54 -2.52 -0.84 0.21
C ILE A 54 -3.48 -0.62 1.38
N VAL A 55 -4.71 -1.10 1.30
CA VAL A 55 -5.72 -0.97 2.37
C VAL A 55 -5.25 -1.68 3.64
N CYS A 56 -4.75 -2.91 3.51
CA CYS A 56 -4.20 -3.65 4.66
C CYS A 56 -2.98 -2.94 5.27
N ALA A 57 -2.09 -2.38 4.45
CA ALA A 57 -0.96 -1.59 4.91
C ALA A 57 -1.40 -0.34 5.69
N LEU A 58 -2.39 0.40 5.18
CA LEU A 58 -2.95 1.57 5.85
C LEU A 58 -3.58 1.22 7.19
N TYR A 59 -4.35 0.14 7.28
CA TYR A 59 -4.91 -0.33 8.55
C TYR A 59 -3.82 -0.72 9.54
N ALA A 60 -2.78 -1.40 9.09
CA ALA A 60 -1.67 -1.79 9.94
C ALA A 60 -0.85 -0.57 10.42
N LEU A 61 -0.61 0.42 9.55
CA LEU A 61 0.07 1.67 9.89
C LEU A 61 -0.75 2.51 10.86
N TYR A 62 -2.07 2.57 10.67
CA TYR A 62 -2.95 3.28 11.58
C TYR A 62 -2.99 2.63 12.97
N ASN A 63 -3.10 1.30 13.05
CA ASN A 63 -2.99 0.56 14.31
C ASN A 63 -1.66 0.80 15.01
N TRP A 64 -0.57 0.78 14.24
CA TRP A 64 0.76 1.05 14.76
C TRP A 64 0.86 2.47 15.34
N TRP A 65 0.27 3.45 14.67
CA TRP A 65 0.22 4.82 15.17
C TRP A 65 -0.60 4.94 16.47
N GLU A 66 -1.76 4.30 16.56
CA GLU A 66 -2.57 4.28 17.79
C GLU A 66 -1.84 3.62 18.97
N MET A 67 -1.05 2.60 18.72
CA MET A 67 -0.21 1.94 19.74
C MET A 67 1.02 2.77 20.14
N GLY A 68 1.13 4.01 19.69
CA GLY A 68 2.20 4.95 20.04
C GLY A 68 3.53 4.66 19.35
N CYS A 69 3.53 4.01 18.20
CA CYS A 69 4.71 3.72 17.38
C CYS A 69 5.82 2.98 18.15
N ARG A 70 5.47 2.06 19.04
CA ARG A 70 6.45 1.39 19.92
C ARG A 70 7.39 0.49 19.15
N TRP A 71 6.86 -0.35 18.27
CA TRP A 71 7.58 -1.34 17.47
C TRP A 71 7.51 -0.98 15.98
N LEU A 72 8.26 -1.70 15.15
CA LEU A 72 8.12 -1.59 13.70
C LEU A 72 6.82 -2.26 13.25
N PRO A 73 6.09 -1.68 12.28
CA PRO A 73 4.81 -2.24 11.81
C PRO A 73 5.04 -3.37 10.79
N TRP A 74 5.48 -4.55 11.25
CA TRP A 74 5.84 -5.68 10.38
C TRP A 74 4.74 -6.08 9.41
N VAL A 75 3.48 -6.04 9.84
CA VAL A 75 2.34 -6.33 8.96
C VAL A 75 2.25 -5.32 7.82
N ALA A 76 2.45 -4.03 8.11
CA ALA A 76 2.48 -2.99 7.08
C ALA A 76 3.67 -3.18 6.13
N VAL A 77 4.85 -3.53 6.66
CA VAL A 77 6.05 -3.82 5.85
C VAL A 77 5.78 -4.96 4.86
N LEU A 78 5.19 -6.06 5.32
CA LEU A 78 4.84 -7.20 4.45
C LEU A 78 3.78 -6.80 3.39
N CYS A 79 2.76 -6.06 3.78
CA CYS A 79 1.74 -5.59 2.84
C CYS A 79 2.32 -4.62 1.80
N MET A 80 3.17 -3.67 2.20
CA MET A 80 3.84 -2.76 1.28
C MET A 80 4.79 -3.49 0.33
N SER A 81 5.51 -4.51 0.81
CA SER A 81 6.34 -5.38 -0.04
C SER A 81 5.52 -6.10 -1.10
N GLY A 82 4.39 -6.71 -0.68
CA GLY A 82 3.44 -7.38 -1.59
C GLY A 82 2.85 -6.40 -2.61
N ALA A 83 2.47 -5.19 -2.17
CA ALA A 83 1.98 -4.14 -3.06
C ALA A 83 3.03 -3.74 -4.12
N THR A 84 4.30 -3.63 -3.71
CA THR A 84 5.40 -3.27 -4.62
C THR A 84 5.69 -4.37 -5.63
N LEU A 85 5.58 -5.63 -5.24
CA LEU A 85 5.71 -6.76 -6.17
C LEU A 85 4.57 -6.81 -7.20
N THR A 86 3.41 -6.25 -6.90
CA THR A 86 2.27 -6.25 -7.84
C THR A 86 2.36 -5.14 -8.90
N LYS A 87 2.78 -3.93 -8.52
CA LYS A 87 2.75 -2.77 -9.44
C LYS A 87 3.89 -1.77 -9.23
N GLY A 88 5.00 -2.19 -8.63
CA GLY A 88 6.19 -1.36 -8.45
C GLY A 88 6.10 -0.41 -7.26
N PRO A 89 6.90 0.68 -7.26
CA PRO A 89 7.16 1.51 -6.07
C PRO A 89 5.93 2.23 -5.49
N VAL A 90 4.86 2.36 -6.25
CA VAL A 90 3.58 2.94 -5.80
C VAL A 90 3.05 2.23 -4.55
N GLY A 91 3.31 0.92 -4.42
CA GLY A 91 2.89 0.11 -3.28
C GLY A 91 3.48 0.54 -1.93
N ILE A 92 4.62 1.22 -1.93
CA ILE A 92 5.26 1.78 -0.72
C ILE A 92 4.96 3.27 -0.59
N VAL A 93 5.10 4.01 -1.70
CA VAL A 93 4.99 5.46 -1.69
C VAL A 93 3.61 5.91 -1.24
N LEU A 94 2.55 5.29 -1.75
CA LEU A 94 1.18 5.72 -1.48
C LEU A 94 0.78 5.53 0.00
N PRO A 95 0.94 4.35 0.63
CA PRO A 95 0.62 4.19 2.06
C PRO A 95 1.46 5.08 2.98
N CYS A 96 2.75 5.24 2.67
CA CYS A 96 3.64 6.10 3.44
C CYS A 96 3.24 7.57 3.33
N PHE A 97 2.92 8.04 2.14
CA PHE A 97 2.47 9.42 1.90
C PHE A 97 1.16 9.72 2.62
N VAL A 98 0.16 8.85 2.46
CA VAL A 98 -1.15 9.01 3.12
C VAL A 98 -0.99 9.05 4.65
N MET A 99 -0.18 8.14 5.21
CA MET A 99 0.05 8.09 6.64
C MET A 99 0.83 9.31 7.14
N PHE A 100 1.81 9.78 6.38
CA PHE A 100 2.57 11.00 6.70
C PHE A 100 1.67 12.23 6.75
N VAL A 101 0.84 12.45 5.73
CA VAL A 101 -0.13 13.57 5.70
C VAL A 101 -1.11 13.47 6.85
N PHE A 102 -1.62 12.28 7.14
CA PHE A 102 -2.52 12.04 8.27
C PHE A 102 -1.86 12.39 9.62
N MET A 103 -0.61 12.01 9.81
CA MET A 103 0.14 12.34 11.04
C MET A 103 0.36 13.84 11.19
N LEU A 104 0.73 14.54 10.12
CA LEU A 104 0.89 15.99 10.12
C LEU A 104 -0.42 16.70 10.48
N PHE A 105 -1.51 16.29 9.80
CA PHE A 105 -2.84 16.88 10.05
C PHE A 105 -3.31 16.68 11.49
N THR A 106 -3.11 15.48 12.04
CA THR A 106 -3.49 15.17 13.43
C THR A 106 -2.62 15.92 14.45
N ALA A 107 -1.32 16.06 14.17
CA ALA A 107 -0.42 16.85 15.01
C ALA A 107 -0.80 18.33 15.01
N TRP A 108 -1.19 18.85 13.86
CA TRP A 108 -1.67 20.23 13.72
C TRP A 108 -2.98 20.46 14.49
N GLN A 109 -3.98 19.60 14.33
CA GLN A 109 -5.26 19.71 15.05
C GLN A 109 -5.10 19.65 16.58
N ARG A 110 -4.16 18.86 17.07
CA ARG A 110 -3.92 18.69 18.51
C ARG A 110 -3.06 19.81 19.14
N GLY A 111 -2.59 20.77 18.34
CA GLY A 111 -1.71 21.85 18.81
C GLY A 111 -0.36 21.34 19.37
N LYS A 112 -0.04 20.06 19.18
CA LYS A 112 1.18 19.40 19.68
C LYS A 112 2.18 19.13 18.53
N LEU A 113 2.45 20.14 17.71
CA LEU A 113 3.54 20.10 16.74
C LEU A 113 4.90 20.15 17.45
N SER A 114 5.23 19.09 18.19
CA SER A 114 6.59 18.91 18.66
C SER A 114 7.41 18.34 17.51
N GLY A 115 8.33 19.14 16.97
CA GLY A 115 9.19 18.71 15.85
C GLY A 115 9.91 17.39 16.12
N ALA A 116 10.30 17.14 17.37
CA ALA A 116 10.95 15.89 17.77
C ALA A 116 10.03 14.67 17.65
N MET A 117 8.73 14.80 17.96
CA MET A 117 7.77 13.70 17.85
C MET A 117 7.47 13.38 16.37
N VAL A 118 7.26 14.41 15.57
CA VAL A 118 7.04 14.27 14.12
C VAL A 118 8.27 13.61 13.48
N TRP A 119 9.48 14.08 13.82
CA TRP A 119 10.73 13.54 13.30
C TRP A 119 10.90 12.06 13.64
N LYS A 120 10.70 11.67 14.90
CA LYS A 120 10.84 10.29 15.37
C LYS A 120 9.86 9.34 14.65
N THR A 121 8.62 9.77 14.43
CA THR A 121 7.60 8.95 13.78
C THR A 121 7.86 8.85 12.27
N THR A 122 8.23 9.96 11.64
CA THR A 122 8.61 9.99 10.22
C THR A 122 9.83 9.12 9.93
N TYR A 123 10.84 9.15 10.80
CA TYR A 123 12.01 8.29 10.68
C TYR A 123 11.63 6.80 10.73
N LYS A 124 10.76 6.40 11.65
CA LYS A 124 10.28 5.00 11.72
C LYS A 124 9.44 4.60 10.50
N LEU A 125 8.63 5.52 9.98
CA LEU A 125 7.88 5.29 8.76
C LEU A 125 8.82 5.11 7.56
N PHE A 126 9.86 5.95 7.46
CA PHE A 126 10.90 5.82 6.44
C PHE A 126 11.65 4.50 6.56
N LEU A 127 12.03 4.10 7.78
CA LEU A 127 12.67 2.81 8.03
C LEU A 127 11.77 1.64 7.60
N SER A 128 10.47 1.72 7.86
CA SER A 128 9.50 0.72 7.41
C SER A 128 9.40 0.64 5.88
N ALA A 129 9.48 1.78 5.19
CA ALA A 129 9.51 1.84 3.73
C ALA A 129 10.78 1.20 3.15
N VAL A 130 11.93 1.49 3.76
CA VAL A 130 13.21 0.87 3.36
C VAL A 130 13.16 -0.65 3.55
N LEU A 131 12.68 -1.12 4.70
CA LEU A 131 12.53 -2.57 4.96
C LEU A 131 11.55 -3.22 3.98
N ALA A 132 10.45 -2.54 3.64
CA ALA A 132 9.49 -3.03 2.67
C ALA A 132 10.08 -3.15 1.25
N SER A 133 11.10 -2.35 0.93
CA SER A 133 11.79 -2.41 -0.37
C SER A 133 12.76 -3.59 -0.50
N VAL A 134 13.22 -4.16 0.62
CA VAL A 134 14.25 -5.22 0.61
C VAL A 134 13.76 -6.46 -0.16
N LEU A 135 12.57 -6.94 0.13
CA LEU A 135 12.03 -8.15 -0.49
C LEU A 135 11.79 -7.98 -2.01
N PRO A 136 11.17 -6.89 -2.49
CA PRO A 136 11.08 -6.61 -3.92
C PRO A 136 12.46 -6.48 -4.60
N LEU A 137 13.41 -5.79 -3.96
CA LEU A 137 14.76 -5.63 -4.52
C LEU A 137 15.49 -6.97 -4.64
N LEU A 138 15.38 -7.85 -3.64
CA LEU A 138 15.93 -9.20 -3.71
C LEU A 138 15.31 -10.00 -4.86
N TRP A 139 14.00 -9.87 -5.05
CA TRP A 139 13.31 -10.54 -6.16
C TRP A 139 13.77 -9.99 -7.52
N TYR A 140 13.87 -8.66 -7.68
CA TYR A 140 14.38 -8.05 -8.91
C TYR A 140 15.83 -8.44 -9.18
N TRP A 141 16.66 -8.53 -8.16
CA TRP A 141 18.04 -8.97 -8.29
C TRP A 141 18.13 -10.44 -8.74
N ALA A 142 17.32 -11.32 -8.16
CA ALA A 142 17.26 -12.73 -8.54
C ALA A 142 16.78 -12.91 -10.00
N ALA A 143 15.74 -12.16 -10.38
CA ALA A 143 15.20 -12.16 -11.74
C ALA A 143 16.21 -11.60 -12.76
N TYR A 144 16.95 -10.54 -12.39
CA TYR A 144 18.05 -10.01 -13.23
C TYR A 144 19.14 -11.05 -13.46
N ARG A 145 19.51 -11.82 -12.44
CA ARG A 145 20.50 -12.91 -12.60
C ARG A 145 20.06 -14.00 -13.59
N GLN A 146 18.76 -14.21 -13.75
CA GLN A 146 18.22 -15.21 -14.67
C GLN A 146 17.94 -14.64 -16.08
N GLY A 147 17.45 -13.39 -16.16
CA GLY A 147 17.00 -12.78 -17.41
C GLY A 147 17.93 -11.78 -18.08
N GLY A 148 19.05 -11.40 -17.40
CA GLY A 148 20.06 -10.48 -17.93
C GLY A 148 19.52 -9.07 -18.27
N GLU A 149 20.16 -8.40 -19.22
CA GLU A 149 19.83 -7.02 -19.64
C GLU A 149 18.42 -6.89 -20.26
N GLN A 150 17.90 -7.93 -20.87
CA GLN A 150 16.55 -7.93 -21.48
C GLN A 150 15.46 -7.76 -20.42
N PHE A 151 15.62 -8.40 -19.25
CA PHE A 151 14.70 -8.24 -18.11
C PHE A 151 14.73 -6.80 -17.56
N LEU A 152 15.92 -6.22 -17.47
CA LEU A 152 16.09 -4.84 -16.97
C LEU A 152 15.40 -3.82 -17.90
N GLY A 153 15.54 -3.99 -19.21
CA GLY A 153 14.84 -3.19 -20.22
C GLY A 153 13.32 -3.23 -20.05
N LEU A 154 12.75 -4.44 -19.92
CA LEU A 154 11.30 -4.63 -19.72
C LEU A 154 10.80 -3.97 -18.42
N VAL A 155 11.52 -4.14 -17.31
CA VAL A 155 11.15 -3.54 -16.01
C VAL A 155 11.23 -2.01 -16.05
N LEU A 156 12.25 -1.45 -16.69
CA LEU A 156 12.39 0.00 -16.86
C LEU A 156 11.30 0.56 -17.77
N ASP A 157 11.02 -0.08 -18.89
CA ASP A 157 9.97 0.34 -19.81
C ASP A 157 8.57 0.27 -19.15
N GLU A 158 8.29 -0.76 -18.38
CA GLU A 158 7.00 -0.87 -17.69
C GLU A 158 6.86 0.12 -16.53
N ASN A 159 7.86 0.31 -15.69
CA ASN A 159 7.74 1.15 -14.52
C ASN A 159 8.02 2.64 -14.82
N VAL A 160 9.05 2.93 -15.62
CA VAL A 160 9.46 4.30 -15.96
C VAL A 160 8.73 4.80 -17.20
N GLY A 161 8.54 3.94 -18.21
CA GLY A 161 7.82 4.28 -19.45
C GLY A 161 6.36 4.65 -19.17
N ARG A 162 5.68 3.95 -18.27
CA ARG A 162 4.31 4.30 -17.83
C ARG A 162 4.27 5.61 -17.05
N PHE A 163 5.28 5.87 -16.22
CA PHE A 163 5.35 7.10 -15.44
C PHE A 163 5.63 8.34 -16.31
N LEU A 164 6.45 8.18 -17.36
CA LEU A 164 6.81 9.24 -18.28
C LEU A 164 5.85 9.38 -19.48
N GLY A 165 4.77 8.58 -19.56
CA GLY A 165 3.83 8.62 -20.68
C GLY A 165 4.42 8.19 -22.03
N LYS A 166 5.62 7.61 -22.04
CA LYS A 166 6.35 7.13 -23.24
C LYS A 166 6.11 5.63 -23.48
N MET A 167 4.87 5.17 -23.44
CA MET A 167 4.58 3.81 -23.91
C MET A 167 4.69 3.78 -25.43
N LYS A 168 5.72 3.13 -25.97
CA LYS A 168 5.70 2.66 -27.33
C LYS A 168 4.54 1.67 -27.43
N ALA A 169 3.59 1.97 -28.29
CA ALA A 169 2.57 1.01 -28.67
C ALA A 169 3.31 -0.23 -29.19
N VAL A 170 3.17 -1.36 -28.49
CA VAL A 170 3.59 -2.65 -29.02
C VAL A 170 2.56 -2.97 -30.10
N THR A 171 2.90 -2.67 -31.35
CA THR A 171 2.21 -3.15 -32.53
C THR A 171 2.43 -4.67 -32.55
N HIS A 172 1.38 -5.40 -32.24
CA HIS A 172 1.31 -6.82 -32.60
C HIS A 172 1.13 -6.87 -34.13
N GLU A 173 2.21 -7.15 -34.86
CA GLU A 173 2.13 -7.77 -36.19
C GLU A 173 2.02 -9.27 -36.03
#